data_5e9f8f2ce052064d46e130d45f1dd51a
#
_entry.id   5e9f8f2ce052064d46e130d45f1dd51a
#
_cell.length_a   1.000
_cell.length_b   1.000
_cell.length_c   1.000
_cell.angle_alpha   90.00
_cell.angle_beta   90.00
_cell.angle_gamma   90.00
#
_symmetry.space_group_name_H-M   'P 1'
#
loop_
_entity.id
_entity.type
_entity.pdbx_description
1 polymer ?
#
loop_
_entity_poly.entity_id
_entity_poly.type
_entity_poly.pdbx_seq_one_letter_code
_entity_poly.pdbx_strand_id
1 'polypeptide(L)'
;METPIVTLTTDWGSRGFFAGMVKGVLCSMIEGVRIIDIDHNIEPLNKISATFVVRHACTGFPAGTVHIVDVDSNLTPDTPFVALRSRGQYYVCCDNGIPVAALDNTIDEMVEIPVQHGGIYNFAAYNIFAPVAAAIIGGTALGDLGPQRKQMTQLIQSRYIKIGESYRIFVHYIDNYGNVYLGMSYDEFESIRQGRPFVLQVRDKIMTELTGSYLTVPGETDLRRRLRLTVSATGLLELAYSEGSFHQLVSGLKPGESVMLTIK
;
A
#
# COMPACT_ATOMS: atom_id res chain seq x y z
N MET A 1 -3.65 31.01 3.33
CA MET A 1 -3.92 29.66 3.88
C MET A 1 -3.38 28.66 2.87
N GLU A 2 -2.74 27.59 3.30
CA GLU A 2 -2.31 26.53 2.39
C GLU A 2 -3.55 25.82 1.83
N THR A 3 -3.50 25.39 0.57
CA THR A 3 -4.58 24.65 -0.07
C THR A 3 -4.75 23.29 0.62
N PRO A 4 -5.93 22.95 1.18
CA PRO A 4 -6.13 21.67 1.83
C PRO A 4 -6.02 20.52 0.82
N ILE A 5 -5.37 19.43 1.23
CA ILE A 5 -5.14 18.24 0.40
C ILE A 5 -5.86 17.05 1.02
N VAL A 6 -6.65 16.36 0.21
CA VAL A 6 -7.23 15.05 0.54
C VAL A 6 -6.76 14.04 -0.49
N THR A 7 -6.31 12.87 -0.06
CA THR A 7 -5.96 11.78 -0.98
C THR A 7 -6.91 10.61 -0.84
N LEU A 8 -7.11 9.87 -1.93
CA LEU A 8 -7.97 8.70 -1.97
C LEU A 8 -7.17 7.45 -2.36
N THR A 9 -7.18 6.45 -1.48
CA THR A 9 -6.61 5.12 -1.71
C THR A 9 -7.70 4.08 -1.47
N THR A 10 -8.12 3.35 -2.52
CA THR A 10 -9.35 2.55 -2.45
C THR A 10 -9.30 1.31 -3.32
N ASP A 11 -10.25 0.40 -3.13
CA ASP A 11 -10.46 -0.81 -3.94
C ASP A 11 -11.76 -0.77 -4.78
N TRP A 12 -12.29 0.44 -5.06
CA TRP A 12 -13.57 0.61 -5.78
C TRP A 12 -13.47 0.40 -7.29
N GLY A 13 -12.26 0.35 -7.82
CA GLY A 13 -11.99 0.38 -9.26
C GLY A 13 -12.06 1.80 -9.85
N SER A 14 -11.41 1.97 -10.99
CA SER A 14 -11.41 3.25 -11.74
C SER A 14 -12.69 3.48 -12.55
N ARG A 15 -13.57 2.47 -12.64
CA ARG A 15 -14.87 2.55 -13.33
C ARG A 15 -15.98 2.63 -12.32
N GLY A 16 -16.99 3.45 -12.61
CA GLY A 16 -18.15 3.60 -11.74
C GLY A 16 -18.28 5.01 -11.15
N PHE A 17 -19.18 5.15 -10.18
CA PHE A 17 -19.58 6.44 -9.65
C PHE A 17 -19.02 6.72 -8.25
N PHE A 18 -18.42 5.76 -7.57
CA PHE A 18 -17.99 5.86 -6.17
C PHE A 18 -17.01 7.01 -5.93
N ALA A 19 -15.95 7.09 -6.73
CA ALA A 19 -14.96 8.17 -6.62
C ALA A 19 -15.59 9.54 -6.87
N GLY A 20 -16.49 9.63 -7.85
CA GLY A 20 -17.23 10.87 -8.14
C GLY A 20 -18.11 11.32 -6.98
N MET A 21 -18.81 10.41 -6.31
CA MET A 21 -19.64 10.71 -5.14
C MET A 21 -18.79 11.26 -3.98
N VAL A 22 -17.68 10.59 -3.64
CA VAL A 22 -16.81 11.04 -2.55
C VAL A 22 -16.16 12.39 -2.86
N LYS A 23 -15.68 12.58 -4.09
CA LYS A 23 -15.12 13.87 -4.52
C LYS A 23 -16.17 14.98 -4.47
N GLY A 24 -17.38 14.72 -4.90
CA GLY A 24 -18.49 15.70 -4.84
C GLY A 24 -18.76 16.16 -3.42
N VAL A 25 -18.87 15.24 -2.45
CA VAL A 25 -19.11 15.61 -1.07
C VAL A 25 -17.92 16.33 -0.44
N LEU A 26 -16.68 15.92 -0.74
CA LEU A 26 -15.48 16.62 -0.27
C LEU A 26 -15.43 18.06 -0.80
N CYS A 27 -15.71 18.27 -2.09
CA CYS A 27 -15.77 19.61 -2.70
C CYS A 27 -16.88 20.47 -2.10
N SER A 28 -18.00 19.90 -1.66
CA SER A 28 -19.08 20.65 -1.03
C SER A 28 -18.79 21.04 0.42
N MET A 29 -17.92 20.29 1.11
CA MET A 29 -17.60 20.50 2.52
C MET A 29 -16.31 21.29 2.74
N ILE A 30 -15.37 21.27 1.80
CA ILE A 30 -14.04 21.85 1.96
C ILE A 30 -13.76 22.82 0.82
N GLU A 31 -13.75 24.11 1.14
CA GLU A 31 -13.47 25.15 0.16
C GLU A 31 -12.02 25.02 -0.37
N GLY A 32 -11.89 25.04 -1.70
CA GLY A 32 -10.57 24.99 -2.36
C GLY A 32 -9.81 23.69 -2.20
N VAL A 33 -10.45 22.58 -1.80
CA VAL A 33 -9.79 21.30 -1.61
C VAL A 33 -9.13 20.80 -2.90
N ARG A 34 -7.88 20.33 -2.76
CA ARG A 34 -7.21 19.54 -3.80
C ARG A 34 -7.37 18.06 -3.47
N ILE A 35 -8.10 17.34 -4.33
CA ILE A 35 -8.29 15.89 -4.18
C ILE A 35 -7.32 15.18 -5.12
N ILE A 36 -6.54 14.24 -4.58
CA ILE A 36 -5.53 13.48 -5.31
C ILE A 36 -5.85 12.00 -5.20
N ASP A 37 -6.09 11.37 -6.34
CA ASP A 37 -6.24 9.92 -6.39
C ASP A 37 -4.87 9.27 -6.30
N ILE A 38 -4.67 8.42 -5.32
CA ILE A 38 -3.47 7.59 -5.19
C ILE A 38 -3.67 6.32 -6.02
N ASP A 39 -4.69 5.54 -5.67
CA ASP A 39 -5.06 4.34 -6.41
C ASP A 39 -6.51 3.95 -6.09
N HIS A 40 -7.29 3.64 -7.12
CA HIS A 40 -8.63 3.08 -6.99
C HIS A 40 -8.72 1.62 -7.43
N ASN A 41 -7.60 1.06 -7.96
CA ASN A 41 -7.58 -0.27 -8.56
C ASN A 41 -6.86 -1.31 -7.69
N ILE A 42 -6.72 -1.04 -6.40
CA ILE A 42 -6.30 -2.07 -5.46
C ILE A 42 -7.29 -3.24 -5.58
N GLU A 43 -6.76 -4.47 -5.66
CA GLU A 43 -7.60 -5.65 -5.72
C GLU A 43 -8.55 -5.67 -4.50
N PRO A 44 -9.86 -5.90 -4.67
CA PRO A 44 -10.82 -5.84 -3.58
C PRO A 44 -10.38 -6.65 -2.35
N LEU A 45 -10.47 -6.03 -1.18
CA LEU A 45 -10.10 -6.58 0.13
C LEU A 45 -8.60 -6.90 0.31
N ASN A 46 -7.74 -6.53 -0.64
CA ASN A 46 -6.31 -6.84 -0.58
C ASN A 46 -5.55 -5.85 0.32
N LYS A 47 -5.51 -6.16 1.61
CA LYS A 47 -4.80 -5.35 2.62
C LYS A 47 -3.29 -5.28 2.40
N ILE A 48 -2.67 -6.30 1.80
CA ILE A 48 -1.22 -6.33 1.54
C ILE A 48 -0.86 -5.27 0.51
N SER A 49 -1.56 -5.26 -0.63
CA SER A 49 -1.38 -4.23 -1.66
C SER A 49 -1.72 -2.83 -1.15
N ALA A 50 -2.81 -2.68 -0.38
CA ALA A 50 -3.18 -1.40 0.22
C ALA A 50 -2.09 -0.87 1.16
N THR A 51 -1.52 -1.74 2.01
CA THR A 51 -0.40 -1.39 2.89
C THR A 51 0.80 -0.88 2.11
N PHE A 52 1.15 -1.56 1.01
CA PHE A 52 2.24 -1.15 0.13
C PHE A 52 1.98 0.24 -0.47
N VAL A 53 0.80 0.46 -1.04
CA VAL A 53 0.42 1.73 -1.68
C VAL A 53 0.44 2.87 -0.66
N VAL A 54 -0.19 2.71 0.51
CA VAL A 54 -0.22 3.74 1.55
C VAL A 54 1.19 4.07 2.04
N ARG A 55 2.02 3.07 2.31
CA ARG A 55 3.40 3.23 2.77
C ARG A 55 4.24 4.07 1.80
N HIS A 56 4.18 3.77 0.51
CA HIS A 56 5.09 4.34 -0.48
C HIS A 56 4.54 5.59 -1.18
N ALA A 57 3.22 5.74 -1.28
CA ALA A 57 2.62 6.88 -1.95
C ALA A 57 2.15 7.98 -0.99
N CYS A 58 1.62 7.65 0.20
CA CYS A 58 1.04 8.66 1.09
C CYS A 58 2.10 9.41 1.92
N THR A 59 3.14 8.73 2.38
CA THR A 59 4.11 9.29 3.35
C THR A 59 4.92 10.49 2.82
N GLY A 60 4.96 10.71 1.52
CA GLY A 60 5.66 11.85 0.88
C GLY A 60 4.83 13.14 0.80
N PHE A 61 3.57 13.14 1.22
CA PHE A 61 2.72 14.33 1.18
C PHE A 61 3.09 15.33 2.29
N PRO A 62 2.77 16.63 2.14
CA PRO A 62 3.03 17.64 3.16
C PRO A 62 2.20 17.39 4.43
N ALA A 63 2.68 17.94 5.54
CA ALA A 63 1.92 17.96 6.80
C ALA A 63 0.54 18.61 6.60
N GLY A 64 -0.46 18.16 7.37
CA GLY A 64 -1.85 18.61 7.22
C GLY A 64 -2.65 17.87 6.14
N THR A 65 -2.01 17.05 5.28
CA THR A 65 -2.74 16.23 4.31
C THR A 65 -3.62 15.20 5.04
N VAL A 66 -4.85 15.02 4.55
CA VAL A 66 -5.78 13.98 5.03
C VAL A 66 -5.87 12.86 4.00
N HIS A 67 -5.49 11.66 4.39
CA HIS A 67 -5.55 10.45 3.57
C HIS A 67 -6.81 9.66 3.91
N ILE A 68 -7.71 9.48 2.96
CA ILE A 68 -8.84 8.54 3.06
C ILE A 68 -8.37 7.22 2.48
N VAL A 69 -8.36 6.17 3.32
CA VAL A 69 -8.00 4.80 2.92
C VAL A 69 -9.22 3.92 3.09
N ASP A 70 -9.87 3.58 1.97
CA ASP A 70 -11.11 2.79 1.96
C ASP A 70 -10.89 1.49 1.19
N VAL A 71 -10.18 0.58 1.83
CA VAL A 71 -9.91 -0.79 1.37
C VAL A 71 -10.29 -1.75 2.50
N ASP A 72 -11.12 -2.74 2.20
CA ASP A 72 -11.66 -3.69 3.19
C ASP A 72 -12.24 -2.95 4.43
N SER A 73 -13.03 -1.91 4.19
CA SER A 73 -13.59 -1.03 5.24
C SER A 73 -14.92 -1.54 5.77
N ASN A 74 -14.92 -2.77 6.28
CA ASN A 74 -16.07 -3.38 6.93
C ASN A 74 -16.08 -3.03 8.42
N LEU A 75 -17.09 -2.26 8.85
CA LEU A 75 -17.29 -1.94 10.26
C LEU A 75 -17.66 -3.17 11.07
N THR A 76 -16.82 -3.52 12.03
CA THR A 76 -17.10 -4.54 13.05
C THR A 76 -16.61 -4.03 14.41
N PRO A 77 -17.00 -4.68 15.53
CA PRO A 77 -16.45 -4.32 16.85
C PRO A 77 -14.91 -4.40 16.90
N ASP A 78 -14.32 -5.30 16.14
CA ASP A 78 -12.87 -5.51 16.10
C ASP A 78 -12.16 -4.62 15.07
N THR A 79 -12.90 -4.08 14.10
CA THR A 79 -12.37 -3.23 13.01
C THR A 79 -13.21 -1.93 12.91
N PRO A 80 -13.17 -1.05 13.93
CA PRO A 80 -13.90 0.21 13.92
C PRO A 80 -13.31 1.18 12.89
N PHE A 81 -14.07 2.22 12.55
CA PHE A 81 -13.56 3.36 11.81
C PHE A 81 -12.73 4.24 12.73
N VAL A 82 -11.62 4.76 12.21
CA VAL A 82 -10.67 5.55 12.97
C VAL A 82 -10.20 6.77 12.20
N ALA A 83 -9.84 7.80 12.96
CA ALA A 83 -9.02 8.90 12.50
C ALA A 83 -7.71 8.88 13.29
N LEU A 84 -6.59 9.02 12.60
CA LEU A 84 -5.28 8.98 13.24
C LEU A 84 -4.33 10.03 12.66
N ARG A 85 -3.29 10.37 13.43
CA ARG A 85 -2.19 11.23 13.01
C ARG A 85 -0.88 10.47 13.04
N SER A 86 -0.11 10.66 11.98
CA SER A 86 1.26 10.14 11.86
C SER A 86 2.12 11.13 11.08
N ARG A 87 3.26 11.51 11.65
CA ARG A 87 4.23 12.41 11.00
C ARG A 87 3.61 13.73 10.48
N GLY A 88 2.62 14.26 11.22
CA GLY A 88 1.93 15.50 10.84
C GLY A 88 0.86 15.36 9.75
N GLN A 89 0.63 14.17 9.24
CA GLN A 89 -0.44 13.84 8.30
C GLN A 89 -1.57 13.12 9.03
N TYR A 90 -2.78 13.12 8.45
CA TYR A 90 -3.96 12.46 9.01
C TYR A 90 -4.43 11.34 8.11
N TYR A 91 -4.97 10.29 8.71
CA TYR A 91 -5.54 9.14 7.99
C TYR A 91 -6.92 8.85 8.56
N VAL A 92 -7.89 8.70 7.66
CA VAL A 92 -9.27 8.31 7.99
C VAL A 92 -9.56 6.99 7.28
N CYS A 93 -9.81 5.93 8.07
CA CYS A 93 -9.85 4.57 7.55
C CYS A 93 -10.54 3.61 8.52
N CYS A 94 -10.55 2.34 8.18
CA CYS A 94 -10.89 1.25 9.09
C CYS A 94 -9.64 0.75 9.84
N ASP A 95 -9.73 0.43 11.13
CA ASP A 95 -8.65 -0.21 11.91
C ASP A 95 -8.58 -1.71 11.59
N ASN A 96 -8.27 -2.04 10.35
CA ASN A 96 -8.17 -3.41 9.81
C ASN A 96 -6.73 -3.90 9.67
N GLY A 97 -5.78 -3.17 10.25
CA GLY A 97 -4.35 -3.48 10.24
C GLY A 97 -3.54 -2.75 9.16
N ILE A 98 -4.17 -2.22 8.11
CA ILE A 98 -3.49 -1.43 7.07
C ILE A 98 -2.73 -0.24 7.67
N PRO A 99 -3.35 0.62 8.55
CA PRO A 99 -2.66 1.80 9.07
C PRO A 99 -1.38 1.46 9.82
N VAL A 100 -1.45 0.49 10.72
CA VAL A 100 -0.30 0.08 11.55
C VAL A 100 0.82 -0.48 10.69
N ALA A 101 0.48 -1.37 9.75
CA ALA A 101 1.47 -1.97 8.86
C ALA A 101 2.07 -0.95 7.88
N ALA A 102 1.28 0.01 7.37
CA ALA A 102 1.76 1.00 6.41
C ALA A 102 2.66 2.07 7.06
N LEU A 103 2.35 2.46 8.30
CA LEU A 103 2.99 3.58 8.99
C LEU A 103 4.11 3.18 9.97
N ASP A 104 4.54 1.91 9.94
CA ASP A 104 5.66 1.39 10.76
C ASP A 104 5.54 1.75 12.27
N ASN A 105 4.34 1.67 12.82
CA ASN A 105 4.04 2.04 14.21
C ASN A 105 4.39 3.51 14.57
N THR A 106 4.45 4.42 13.60
CA THR A 106 4.69 5.86 13.83
C THR A 106 3.40 6.65 14.05
N ILE A 107 2.39 6.01 14.61
CA ILE A 107 1.10 6.64 14.90
C ILE A 107 1.21 7.42 16.21
N ASP A 108 1.02 8.75 16.11
CA ASP A 108 1.11 9.65 17.26
C ASP A 108 -0.16 9.60 18.11
N GLU A 109 -1.31 9.54 17.44
CA GLU A 109 -2.65 9.59 18.04
C GLU A 109 -3.64 8.85 17.16
N MET A 110 -4.58 8.10 17.78
CA MET A 110 -5.68 7.45 17.09
C MET A 110 -6.95 7.56 17.92
N VAL A 111 -8.04 7.92 17.26
CA VAL A 111 -9.38 7.95 17.86
C VAL A 111 -10.34 7.07 17.07
N GLU A 112 -11.27 6.46 17.77
CA GLU A 112 -12.37 5.72 17.16
C GLU A 112 -13.48 6.69 16.77
N ILE A 113 -13.96 6.59 15.52
CA ILE A 113 -15.05 7.41 15.03
C ILE A 113 -16.38 6.78 15.49
N PRO A 114 -17.16 7.45 16.32
CA PRO A 114 -18.44 6.91 16.78
C PRO A 114 -19.42 6.76 15.61
N VAL A 115 -20.01 5.58 15.50
CA VAL A 115 -21.04 5.29 14.50
C VAL A 115 -22.36 5.02 15.20
N GLN A 116 -23.44 5.68 14.77
CA GLN A 116 -24.75 5.50 15.41
C GLN A 116 -25.29 4.09 15.13
N HIS A 117 -25.72 3.39 16.16
CA HIS A 117 -26.38 2.10 16.01
C HIS A 117 -27.64 2.22 15.14
N GLY A 118 -27.80 1.34 14.17
CA GLY A 118 -28.93 1.32 13.24
C GLY A 118 -28.81 2.30 12.04
N GLY A 119 -27.70 2.99 11.90
CA GLY A 119 -27.39 3.78 10.71
C GLY A 119 -27.09 2.90 9.47
N ILE A 120 -27.32 3.46 8.27
CA ILE A 120 -26.96 2.82 7.01
C ILE A 120 -25.58 3.35 6.61
N TYR A 121 -24.55 2.50 6.71
CA TYR A 121 -23.16 2.86 6.42
C TYR A 121 -22.56 2.02 5.28
N ASN A 122 -23.37 1.77 4.26
CA ASN A 122 -22.96 0.92 3.12
C ASN A 122 -21.81 1.49 2.31
N PHE A 123 -21.47 2.76 2.53
CA PHE A 123 -20.35 3.42 1.85
C PHE A 123 -19.64 4.38 2.83
N ALA A 124 -18.69 3.82 3.60
CA ALA A 124 -18.01 4.51 4.68
C ALA A 124 -17.28 5.78 4.21
N ALA A 125 -16.60 5.73 3.07
CA ALA A 125 -15.90 6.89 2.52
C ALA A 125 -16.80 8.07 2.29
N TYR A 126 -18.04 7.85 1.83
CA TYR A 126 -19.00 8.90 1.57
C TYR A 126 -19.70 9.39 2.84
N ASN A 127 -20.19 8.46 3.67
CA ASN A 127 -21.05 8.78 4.80
C ASN A 127 -20.28 9.21 6.05
N ILE A 128 -19.02 8.78 6.19
CA ILE A 128 -18.21 8.94 7.41
C ILE A 128 -16.85 9.56 7.13
N PHE A 129 -16.04 8.99 6.23
CA PHE A 129 -14.66 9.43 6.08
C PHE A 129 -14.55 10.83 5.49
N ALA A 130 -15.37 11.18 4.50
CA ALA A 130 -15.36 12.51 3.92
C ALA A 130 -15.81 13.60 4.93
N PRO A 131 -16.90 13.46 5.72
CA PRO A 131 -17.24 14.37 6.80
C PRO A 131 -16.10 14.49 7.86
N VAL A 132 -15.48 13.40 8.26
CA VAL A 132 -14.38 13.41 9.22
C VAL A 132 -13.15 14.12 8.65
N ALA A 133 -12.82 13.88 7.39
CA ALA A 133 -11.74 14.60 6.70
C ALA A 133 -12.01 16.11 6.65
N ALA A 134 -13.25 16.51 6.37
CA ALA A 134 -13.67 17.91 6.39
C ALA A 134 -13.54 18.54 7.80
N ALA A 135 -13.92 17.82 8.84
CA ALA A 135 -13.78 18.29 10.22
C ALA A 135 -12.29 18.50 10.60
N ILE A 136 -11.40 17.56 10.24
CA ILE A 136 -9.96 17.68 10.48
C ILE A 136 -9.39 18.91 9.75
N ILE A 137 -9.72 19.10 8.48
CA ILE A 137 -9.27 20.26 7.68
C ILE A 137 -9.85 21.57 8.26
N GLY A 138 -11.06 21.52 8.80
CA GLY A 138 -11.70 22.64 9.51
C GLY A 138 -11.07 22.96 10.87
N GLY A 139 -10.08 22.19 11.32
CA GLY A 139 -9.34 22.43 12.58
C GLY A 139 -9.90 21.69 13.79
N THR A 140 -10.82 20.74 13.62
CA THR A 140 -11.29 19.87 14.71
C THR A 140 -10.14 18.99 15.18
N ALA A 141 -9.86 19.00 16.49
CA ALA A 141 -8.84 18.12 17.07
C ALA A 141 -9.29 16.65 17.02
N LEU A 142 -8.35 15.71 16.88
CA LEU A 142 -8.69 14.28 16.81
C LEU A 142 -9.48 13.83 18.05
N GLY A 143 -9.09 14.29 19.25
CA GLY A 143 -9.78 13.95 20.48
C GLY A 143 -11.25 14.41 20.55
N ASP A 144 -11.66 15.40 19.73
CA ASP A 144 -13.04 15.86 19.64
C ASP A 144 -13.88 15.01 18.67
N LEU A 145 -13.23 14.21 17.83
CA LEU A 145 -13.90 13.33 16.86
C LEU A 145 -14.36 12.01 17.49
N GLY A 146 -13.73 11.60 18.59
CA GLY A 146 -14.12 10.39 19.30
C GLY A 146 -13.14 9.95 20.38
N PRO A 147 -13.43 8.84 21.06
CA PRO A 147 -12.58 8.35 22.14
C PRO A 147 -11.24 7.86 21.62
N GLN A 148 -10.19 8.10 22.43
CA GLN A 148 -8.85 7.60 22.12
C GLN A 148 -8.83 6.08 22.06
N ARG A 149 -8.26 5.54 20.97
CA ARG A 149 -8.07 4.11 20.78
C ARG A 149 -6.61 3.73 21.06
N LYS A 150 -6.39 2.88 22.07
CA LYS A 150 -5.06 2.43 22.51
C LYS A 150 -4.64 1.09 21.88
N GLN A 151 -5.61 0.24 21.56
CA GLN A 151 -5.37 -1.04 20.92
C GLN A 151 -5.58 -0.88 19.41
N MET A 152 -4.57 -1.22 18.64
CA MET A 152 -4.57 -1.13 17.18
C MET A 152 -4.52 -2.53 16.59
N THR A 153 -5.32 -2.77 15.57
CA THR A 153 -5.31 -4.03 14.83
C THR A 153 -3.98 -4.22 14.13
N GLN A 154 -3.37 -5.40 14.31
CA GLN A 154 -2.11 -5.76 13.68
C GLN A 154 -2.37 -6.53 12.40
N LEU A 155 -1.74 -6.13 11.30
CA LEU A 155 -1.65 -6.93 10.09
C LEU A 155 -0.27 -7.60 10.07
N ILE A 156 -0.27 -8.91 10.25
CA ILE A 156 0.97 -9.69 10.15
C ILE A 156 1.30 -9.85 8.67
N GLN A 157 2.19 -9.01 8.18
CA GLN A 157 2.71 -9.11 6.83
C GLN A 157 4.18 -9.55 6.91
N SER A 158 4.42 -10.82 6.60
CA SER A 158 5.78 -11.33 6.51
C SER A 158 6.49 -10.69 5.32
N ARG A 159 7.67 -10.16 5.54
CA ARG A 159 8.53 -9.61 4.49
C ARG A 159 9.36 -10.72 3.87
N TYR A 160 10.11 -11.43 4.69
CA TYR A 160 10.82 -12.66 4.32
C TYR A 160 11.06 -13.54 5.55
N ILE A 161 11.32 -14.82 5.32
CA ILE A 161 11.62 -15.81 6.37
C ILE A 161 12.86 -16.56 5.97
N LYS A 162 13.86 -16.66 6.88
CA LYS A 162 15.06 -17.47 6.68
C LYS A 162 14.73 -18.94 6.87
N ILE A 163 15.17 -19.79 5.93
CA ILE A 163 15.01 -21.26 5.96
C ILE A 163 16.34 -21.88 5.58
N GLY A 164 17.18 -22.21 6.59
CA GLY A 164 18.58 -22.66 6.35
C GLY A 164 19.38 -21.56 5.65
N GLU A 165 20.00 -21.89 4.52
CA GLU A 165 20.73 -20.95 3.67
C GLU A 165 19.83 -20.22 2.64
N SER A 166 18.53 -20.46 2.68
CA SER A 166 17.56 -19.85 1.77
C SER A 166 16.65 -18.88 2.50
N TYR A 167 16.02 -18.01 1.72
CA TYR A 167 15.05 -17.02 2.20
C TYR A 167 13.79 -17.11 1.36
N ARG A 168 12.67 -17.32 2.03
CA ARG A 168 11.36 -17.19 1.41
C ARG A 168 10.97 -15.72 1.48
N ILE A 169 10.89 -15.05 0.33
CA ILE A 169 10.55 -13.62 0.24
C ILE A 169 9.13 -13.50 -0.27
N PHE A 170 8.30 -12.71 0.42
CA PHE A 170 6.90 -12.55 0.05
C PHE A 170 6.71 -11.44 -0.98
N VAL A 171 5.74 -11.63 -1.86
CA VAL A 171 5.28 -10.62 -2.82
C VAL A 171 4.41 -9.61 -2.07
N HIS A 172 4.75 -8.34 -2.18
CA HIS A 172 4.03 -7.26 -1.52
C HIS A 172 3.09 -6.53 -2.47
N TYR A 173 3.49 -6.37 -3.73
CA TYR A 173 2.71 -5.61 -4.70
C TYR A 173 3.02 -6.07 -6.12
N ILE A 174 2.07 -5.86 -7.01
CA ILE A 174 2.23 -6.05 -8.46
C ILE A 174 1.69 -4.80 -9.13
N ASP A 175 2.52 -4.12 -9.90
CA ASP A 175 2.15 -2.88 -10.55
C ASP A 175 1.38 -3.11 -11.87
N ASN A 176 0.95 -2.01 -12.50
CA ASN A 176 0.19 -2.04 -13.74
C ASN A 176 1.02 -2.54 -14.95
N TYR A 177 2.35 -2.52 -14.86
CA TYR A 177 3.24 -3.13 -15.86
C TYR A 177 3.40 -4.63 -15.64
N GLY A 178 2.95 -5.14 -14.50
CA GLY A 178 3.12 -6.51 -14.07
C GLY A 178 4.50 -6.78 -13.46
N ASN A 179 5.19 -5.75 -13.00
CA ASN A 179 6.38 -5.92 -12.18
C ASN A 179 5.98 -6.33 -10.77
N VAL A 180 6.80 -7.17 -10.13
CA VAL A 180 6.50 -7.78 -8.84
C VAL A 180 7.46 -7.27 -7.77
N TYR A 181 6.93 -6.59 -6.77
CA TYR A 181 7.69 -6.01 -5.66
C TYR A 181 7.79 -7.02 -4.51
N LEU A 182 9.02 -7.28 -4.08
CA LEU A 182 9.31 -8.25 -3.04
C LEU A 182 9.46 -7.58 -1.67
N GLY A 183 9.18 -8.30 -0.59
CA GLY A 183 9.29 -7.81 0.78
C GLY A 183 10.73 -7.74 1.31
N MET A 184 11.74 -7.60 0.46
CA MET A 184 13.15 -7.47 0.82
C MET A 184 13.75 -6.23 0.17
N SER A 185 14.40 -5.37 0.96
CA SER A 185 15.11 -4.21 0.42
C SER A 185 16.45 -4.63 -0.19
N TYR A 186 17.00 -3.76 -1.05
CA TYR A 186 18.34 -3.95 -1.61
C TYR A 186 19.42 -4.04 -0.52
N ASP A 187 19.33 -3.19 0.49
CA ASP A 187 20.30 -3.17 1.60
C ASP A 187 20.27 -4.47 2.41
N GLU A 188 19.08 -5.00 2.69
CA GLU A 188 18.92 -6.28 3.35
C GLU A 188 19.49 -7.44 2.50
N PHE A 189 19.17 -7.42 1.20
CA PHE A 189 19.70 -8.40 0.26
C PHE A 189 21.24 -8.39 0.20
N GLU A 190 21.86 -7.22 0.07
CA GLU A 190 23.32 -7.09 0.06
C GLU A 190 23.96 -7.48 1.40
N SER A 191 23.33 -7.08 2.52
CA SER A 191 23.77 -7.49 3.86
C SER A 191 23.75 -9.00 4.06
N ILE A 192 22.75 -9.68 3.47
CA ILE A 192 22.60 -11.14 3.53
C ILE A 192 23.60 -11.83 2.61
N ARG A 193 23.70 -11.41 1.36
CA ARG A 193 24.55 -12.11 0.39
C ARG A 193 26.05 -11.81 0.54
N GLN A 194 26.42 -10.61 0.96
CA GLN A 194 27.82 -10.19 1.16
C GLN A 194 28.70 -10.46 -0.08
N GLY A 195 28.19 -10.14 -1.26
CA GLY A 195 28.88 -10.38 -2.53
C GLY A 195 28.87 -11.85 -3.01
N ARG A 196 28.32 -12.80 -2.26
CA ARG A 196 28.21 -14.19 -2.68
C ARG A 196 27.25 -14.36 -3.85
N PRO A 197 27.44 -15.39 -4.69
CA PRO A 197 26.48 -15.77 -5.71
C PRO A 197 25.13 -16.14 -5.08
N PHE A 198 24.07 -15.91 -5.82
CA PHE A 198 22.72 -16.24 -5.38
C PHE A 198 21.89 -16.85 -6.50
N VAL A 199 20.79 -17.47 -6.13
CA VAL A 199 19.75 -17.96 -7.04
C VAL A 199 18.41 -17.47 -6.48
N LEU A 200 17.69 -16.69 -7.26
CA LEU A 200 16.29 -16.36 -7.00
C LEU A 200 15.40 -17.20 -7.90
N GLN A 201 14.55 -18.02 -7.32
CA GLN A 201 13.63 -18.91 -8.01
C GLN A 201 12.19 -18.43 -7.85
N VAL A 202 11.52 -18.28 -8.98
CA VAL A 202 10.08 -17.95 -9.06
C VAL A 202 9.43 -18.97 -9.98
N ARG A 203 8.71 -19.94 -9.41
CA ARG A 203 8.16 -21.05 -10.19
C ARG A 203 9.27 -21.80 -10.94
N ASP A 204 9.20 -21.82 -12.28
CA ASP A 204 10.19 -22.42 -13.19
C ASP A 204 11.27 -21.43 -13.65
N LYS A 205 11.18 -20.14 -13.24
CA LYS A 205 12.14 -19.10 -13.61
C LYS A 205 13.24 -18.97 -12.58
N ILE A 206 14.46 -18.76 -13.08
CA ILE A 206 15.65 -18.61 -12.25
C ILE A 206 16.38 -17.33 -12.67
N MET A 207 16.76 -16.53 -11.66
CA MET A 207 17.59 -15.34 -11.81
C MET A 207 18.79 -15.43 -10.89
N THR A 208 19.96 -15.10 -11.42
CA THR A 208 21.25 -15.19 -10.70
C THR A 208 22.00 -13.85 -10.70
N GLU A 209 21.45 -12.85 -11.32
CA GLU A 209 22.06 -11.53 -11.47
C GLU A 209 21.08 -10.43 -11.08
N LEU A 210 21.60 -9.41 -10.42
CA LEU A 210 20.90 -8.16 -10.19
C LEU A 210 21.23 -7.20 -11.33
N THR A 211 20.20 -6.63 -11.96
CA THR A 211 20.35 -5.72 -13.10
C THR A 211 20.02 -4.28 -12.68
N GLY A 212 20.80 -3.32 -13.15
CA GLY A 212 20.55 -1.89 -12.86
C GLY A 212 19.52 -1.23 -13.78
N SER A 213 18.87 -1.98 -14.69
CA SER A 213 17.96 -1.41 -15.69
C SER A 213 16.93 -2.43 -16.16
N TYR A 214 15.75 -1.94 -16.53
CA TYR A 214 14.72 -2.73 -17.22
C TYR A 214 15.05 -2.98 -18.71
N LEU A 215 15.99 -2.25 -19.27
CA LEU A 215 16.30 -2.31 -20.71
C LEU A 215 17.00 -3.62 -21.07
N THR A 216 16.62 -4.17 -22.21
CA THR A 216 17.35 -5.23 -22.88
C THR A 216 18.44 -4.64 -23.77
N VAL A 217 19.45 -5.43 -24.09
CA VAL A 217 20.36 -5.10 -25.18
C VAL A 217 19.57 -5.15 -26.50
N PRO A 218 19.66 -4.12 -27.36
CA PRO A 218 18.97 -4.14 -28.65
C PRO A 218 19.30 -5.42 -29.44
N GLY A 219 18.25 -6.11 -29.91
CA GLY A 219 18.38 -7.38 -30.62
C GLY A 219 18.47 -8.63 -29.75
N GLU A 220 18.29 -8.52 -28.46
CA GLU A 220 18.25 -9.68 -27.55
C GLU A 220 17.04 -10.57 -27.85
N THR A 221 17.30 -11.78 -28.31
CA THR A 221 16.28 -12.79 -28.66
C THR A 221 16.11 -13.85 -27.57
N ASP A 222 17.07 -13.96 -26.63
CA ASP A 222 16.97 -14.90 -25.52
C ASP A 222 15.97 -14.37 -24.48
N LEU A 223 14.81 -15.00 -24.39
CA LEU A 223 13.76 -14.65 -23.42
C LEU A 223 14.23 -14.71 -21.98
N ARG A 224 15.24 -15.54 -21.64
CA ARG A 224 15.81 -15.63 -20.31
C ARG A 224 16.53 -14.34 -19.92
N ARG A 225 17.16 -13.69 -20.88
CA ARG A 225 17.83 -12.39 -20.70
C ARG A 225 16.89 -11.20 -20.61
N ARG A 226 15.59 -11.41 -20.78
CA ARG A 226 14.54 -10.42 -20.53
C ARG A 226 14.05 -10.45 -19.10
N LEU A 227 14.31 -11.54 -18.35
CA LEU A 227 14.02 -11.58 -16.91
C LEU A 227 14.95 -10.62 -16.17
N ARG A 228 14.39 -9.82 -15.29
CA ARG A 228 15.12 -8.83 -14.50
C ARG A 228 14.81 -9.00 -13.02
N LEU A 229 15.86 -9.17 -12.22
CA LEU A 229 15.84 -8.83 -10.81
C LEU A 229 16.51 -7.47 -10.70
N THR A 230 15.80 -6.47 -10.22
CA THR A 230 16.29 -5.09 -10.11
C THR A 230 15.91 -4.47 -8.78
N VAL A 231 16.26 -3.21 -8.58
CA VAL A 231 15.86 -2.42 -7.41
C VAL A 231 14.85 -1.38 -7.87
N SER A 232 13.69 -1.39 -7.24
CA SER A 232 12.63 -0.44 -7.53
C SER A 232 12.92 0.96 -6.97
N ALA A 233 12.12 1.93 -7.37
CA ALA A 233 12.16 3.28 -6.80
C ALA A 233 11.87 3.32 -5.29
N THR A 234 11.25 2.26 -4.74
CA THR A 234 10.99 2.12 -3.30
C THR A 234 12.16 1.51 -2.52
N GLY A 235 13.27 1.18 -3.19
CA GLY A 235 14.43 0.49 -2.61
C GLY A 235 14.24 -1.01 -2.38
N LEU A 236 13.10 -1.57 -2.78
CA LEU A 236 12.83 -3.01 -2.69
C LEU A 236 13.34 -3.76 -3.92
N LEU A 237 13.62 -5.04 -3.76
CA LEU A 237 13.85 -5.94 -4.88
C LEU A 237 12.58 -6.05 -5.73
N GLU A 238 12.77 -6.01 -7.03
CA GLU A 238 11.69 -6.03 -8.01
C GLU A 238 12.00 -7.04 -9.12
N LEU A 239 10.97 -7.79 -9.51
CA LEU A 239 11.00 -8.70 -10.64
C LEU A 239 10.28 -8.06 -11.82
N ALA A 240 10.96 -7.97 -12.93
CA ALA A 240 10.41 -7.39 -14.15
C ALA A 240 10.71 -8.27 -15.36
N TYR A 241 9.95 -8.08 -16.42
CA TYR A 241 10.17 -8.69 -17.71
C TYR A 241 10.23 -7.58 -18.77
N SER A 242 11.41 -7.39 -19.35
CA SER A 242 11.64 -6.32 -20.32
C SER A 242 10.70 -6.44 -21.52
N GLU A 243 10.02 -5.35 -21.86
CA GLU A 243 9.03 -5.27 -22.94
C GLU A 243 7.84 -6.22 -22.77
N GLY A 244 7.47 -6.52 -21.50
CA GLY A 244 6.34 -7.39 -21.20
C GLY A 244 5.98 -7.37 -19.72
N SER A 245 5.12 -8.30 -19.28
CA SER A 245 4.65 -8.41 -17.90
C SER A 245 5.24 -9.66 -17.25
N PHE A 246 5.99 -9.48 -16.15
CA PHE A 246 6.50 -10.59 -15.36
C PHE A 246 5.35 -11.37 -14.72
N HIS A 247 4.34 -10.68 -14.22
CA HIS A 247 3.15 -11.30 -13.62
C HIS A 247 2.42 -12.24 -14.60
N GLN A 248 2.29 -11.83 -15.87
CA GLN A 248 1.69 -12.70 -16.91
C GLN A 248 2.58 -13.90 -17.24
N LEU A 249 3.91 -13.72 -17.24
CA LEU A 249 4.87 -14.79 -17.50
C LEU A 249 4.84 -15.88 -16.41
N VAL A 250 4.63 -15.48 -15.15
CA VAL A 250 4.52 -16.40 -14.00
C VAL A 250 3.09 -16.45 -13.50
N SER A 251 2.18 -16.90 -14.34
CA SER A 251 0.74 -16.92 -14.06
C SER A 251 0.42 -17.44 -12.65
N GLY A 252 -0.44 -16.70 -11.95
CA GLY A 252 -0.90 -17.05 -10.60
C GLY A 252 -0.05 -16.50 -9.45
N LEU A 253 1.04 -15.76 -9.69
CA LEU A 253 1.76 -15.08 -8.61
C LEU A 253 0.93 -13.90 -8.11
N LYS A 254 0.68 -13.83 -6.79
CA LYS A 254 -0.17 -12.83 -6.15
C LYS A 254 0.52 -12.19 -4.93
N PRO A 255 0.11 -10.99 -4.51
CA PRO A 255 0.50 -10.45 -3.21
C PRO A 255 0.19 -11.43 -2.08
N GLY A 256 1.18 -11.62 -1.19
CA GLY A 256 1.14 -12.65 -0.13
C GLY A 256 1.74 -14.00 -0.51
N GLU A 257 1.92 -14.33 -1.79
CA GLU A 257 2.70 -15.48 -2.23
C GLU A 257 4.20 -15.23 -2.08
N SER A 258 5.04 -16.24 -2.26
CA SER A 258 6.47 -16.13 -2.01
C SER A 258 7.33 -16.69 -3.13
N VAL A 259 8.54 -16.15 -3.19
CA VAL A 259 9.66 -16.62 -4.04
C VAL A 259 10.80 -17.11 -3.16
N MET A 260 11.72 -17.91 -3.72
CA MET A 260 12.82 -18.49 -2.97
C MET A 260 14.17 -17.88 -3.40
N LEU A 261 14.88 -17.28 -2.46
CA LEU A 261 16.26 -16.80 -2.61
C LEU A 261 17.19 -17.77 -1.90
N THR A 262 18.19 -18.29 -2.59
CA THR A 262 19.25 -19.12 -2.01
C THR A 262 20.60 -18.43 -2.23
N ILE A 263 21.38 -18.27 -1.16
CA ILE A 263 22.76 -17.76 -1.20
C ILE A 263 23.70 -18.96 -1.31
N LYS A 264 24.68 -18.88 -2.23
CA LYS A 264 25.65 -19.96 -2.49
C LYS A 264 26.97 -19.72 -1.80
#